data_4d6ae88a395f65df1a2ba226a9796a3f
#
_entry.id   4d6ae88a395f65df1a2ba226a9796a3f
#
_cell.length_a   1.000
_cell.length_b   1.000
_cell.length_c   1.000
_cell.angle_alpha   90.00
_cell.angle_beta   90.00
_cell.angle_gamma   90.00
#
_symmetry.space_group_name_H-M   'P 1'
#
loop_
_entity.id
_entity.type
_entity.pdbx_description
1 polymer ?
#
loop_
_entity_poly.entity_id
_entity_poly.type
_entity_poly.pdbx_seq_one_letter_code
_entity_poly.pdbx_strand_id
1 'polypeptide(L)'
;AASGAGMCIRKHWYSNKDFPRKEKDNRSYRLLRLGTIMGQDFDAAIDWWRKWWKRQDTAYIDNDIKYYYEEQISNKDLNLMGHFDLLIVKDGKGYLYDYKTAHSYKFKKLFGRNPEKSPSNNYEYQLGTYGFMLDECDGYCDEIVYMSNIYINKDNSIIKSKEAPIEFKQHAKEYWKNVNNYRETEIPKFGTWAPTYKWECRGYCDFLDSCDSPHKTKI
;
A
#
# COMPACT_ATOMS: atom_id res chain seq x y z
N ALA A 1 1.10 10.50 -3.39
CA ALA A 1 1.04 9.13 -3.91
C ALA A 1 0.23 8.25 -2.97
N ALA A 2 -0.57 7.33 -3.50
CA ALA A 2 -1.44 6.41 -2.76
C ALA A 2 -0.67 5.55 -1.73
N SER A 3 0.58 5.19 -2.02
CA SER A 3 1.47 4.45 -1.10
C SER A 3 1.79 5.18 0.22
N GLY A 4 1.48 6.47 0.33
CA GLY A 4 1.60 7.23 1.57
C GLY A 4 0.35 7.21 2.47
N ALA A 5 -0.67 6.42 2.12
CA ALA A 5 -1.91 6.34 2.88
C ALA A 5 -1.68 5.85 4.32
N GLY A 6 -2.45 6.39 5.26
CA GLY A 6 -2.35 6.05 6.68
C GLY A 6 -1.07 6.51 7.39
N MET A 7 -0.19 7.22 6.69
CA MET A 7 1.01 7.82 7.26
C MET A 7 0.70 9.16 7.94
N CYS A 8 1.69 9.73 8.63
CA CYS A 8 1.56 11.02 9.28
C CYS A 8 1.14 12.11 8.28
N ILE A 9 0.03 12.79 8.53
CA ILE A 9 -0.51 13.85 7.66
C ILE A 9 0.48 15.02 7.47
N ARG A 10 1.30 15.31 8.47
CA ARG A 10 2.36 16.34 8.39
C ARG A 10 3.42 16.00 7.34
N LYS A 11 3.70 14.70 7.12
CA LYS A 11 4.61 14.24 6.05
C LYS A 11 4.09 14.67 4.67
N HIS A 12 2.78 14.58 4.45
CA HIS A 12 2.15 15.04 3.21
C HIS A 12 2.21 16.56 3.09
N TRP A 13 1.98 17.28 4.20
CA TRP A 13 2.07 18.72 4.23
C TRP A 13 3.49 19.22 3.86
N TYR A 14 4.54 18.68 4.49
CA TYR A 14 5.93 19.03 4.17
C TYR A 14 6.26 18.71 2.71
N SER A 15 5.78 17.55 2.21
CA SER A 15 5.99 17.16 0.82
C SER A 15 5.30 18.11 -0.18
N ASN A 16 4.14 18.64 0.16
CA ASN A 16 3.39 19.59 -0.69
C ASN A 16 3.99 21.01 -0.68
N LYS A 17 4.74 21.37 0.33
CA LYS A 17 5.41 22.68 0.48
C LYS A 17 6.89 22.61 0.07
N ASP A 18 7.30 21.57 -0.64
CA ASP A 18 8.66 21.36 -1.19
C ASP A 18 9.78 21.50 -0.16
N PHE A 19 9.52 21.11 1.08
CA PHE A 19 10.58 21.06 2.09
C PHE A 19 11.69 20.09 1.71
N PRO A 20 12.96 20.39 2.07
CA PRO A 20 14.07 19.52 1.76
C PRO A 20 13.88 18.13 2.38
N ARG A 21 14.07 17.11 1.55
CA ARG A 21 13.96 15.71 1.95
C ARG A 21 15.33 15.15 2.35
N LYS A 22 15.34 14.38 3.41
CA LYS A 22 16.52 13.62 3.77
C LYS A 22 16.85 12.61 2.67
N GLU A 23 18.09 12.60 2.21
CA GLU A 23 18.55 11.60 1.26
C GLU A 23 18.50 10.19 1.85
N LYS A 24 18.08 9.24 1.03
CA LYS A 24 18.11 7.82 1.39
C LYS A 24 19.54 7.29 1.21
N ASP A 25 19.95 6.47 2.15
CA ASP A 25 21.22 5.75 2.03
C ASP A 25 21.17 4.62 1.00
N ASN A 26 22.32 4.14 0.59
CA ASN A 26 22.45 3.04 -0.39
C ASN A 26 21.76 1.74 0.07
N ARG A 27 21.66 1.51 1.37
CA ARG A 27 20.95 0.35 1.93
C ARG A 27 19.44 0.47 1.67
N SER A 28 18.88 1.64 1.92
CA SER A 28 17.45 1.93 1.66
C SER A 28 17.11 1.75 0.18
N TYR A 29 17.94 2.24 -0.74
CA TYR A 29 17.75 2.04 -2.18
C TYR A 29 17.78 0.56 -2.57
N ARG A 30 18.71 -0.24 -2.03
CA ARG A 30 18.75 -1.68 -2.30
C ARG A 30 17.50 -2.41 -1.79
N LEU A 31 16.98 -2.02 -0.61
CA LEU A 31 15.76 -2.62 -0.06
C LEU A 31 14.51 -2.29 -0.89
N LEU A 32 14.41 -1.06 -1.38
CA LEU A 32 13.33 -0.66 -2.29
C LEU A 32 13.40 -1.46 -3.60
N ARG A 33 14.59 -1.52 -4.21
CA ARG A 33 14.80 -2.30 -5.45
C ARG A 33 14.46 -3.77 -5.29
N LEU A 34 14.83 -4.39 -4.16
CA LEU A 34 14.48 -5.78 -3.89
C LEU A 34 12.96 -5.99 -3.86
N GLY A 35 12.22 -5.07 -3.24
CA GLY A 35 10.75 -5.10 -3.23
C GLY A 35 10.18 -5.05 -4.65
N THR A 36 10.66 -4.13 -5.48
CA THR A 36 10.23 -4.00 -6.88
C THR A 36 10.50 -5.27 -7.69
N ILE A 37 11.71 -5.84 -7.60
CA ILE A 37 12.06 -7.07 -8.34
C ILE A 37 11.16 -8.24 -7.91
N MET A 38 10.87 -8.38 -6.63
CA MET A 38 9.98 -9.45 -6.16
C MET A 38 8.54 -9.28 -6.65
N GLY A 39 8.02 -8.04 -6.73
CA GLY A 39 6.72 -7.76 -7.35
C GLY A 39 6.69 -8.20 -8.82
N GLN A 40 7.67 -7.76 -9.60
CA GLN A 40 7.81 -8.12 -11.01
C GLN A 40 7.91 -9.64 -11.25
N ASP A 41 8.59 -10.35 -10.36
CA ASP A 41 8.69 -11.83 -10.42
C ASP A 41 7.32 -12.49 -10.20
N PHE A 42 6.51 -11.96 -9.28
CA PHE A 42 5.13 -12.42 -9.07
C PHE A 42 4.26 -12.21 -10.29
N ASP A 43 4.29 -11.03 -10.89
CA ASP A 43 3.51 -10.73 -12.09
C ASP A 43 3.91 -11.65 -13.24
N ALA A 44 5.21 -11.86 -13.43
CA ALA A 44 5.75 -12.79 -14.42
C ALA A 44 5.29 -14.23 -14.16
N ALA A 45 5.28 -14.68 -12.90
CA ALA A 45 4.81 -16.02 -12.53
C ALA A 45 3.32 -16.23 -12.82
N ILE A 46 2.46 -15.23 -12.51
CA ILE A 46 1.04 -15.29 -12.80
C ILE A 46 0.79 -15.31 -14.32
N ASP A 47 1.50 -14.46 -15.07
CA ASP A 47 1.38 -14.41 -16.53
C ASP A 47 1.84 -15.70 -17.20
N TRP A 48 2.96 -16.28 -16.72
CA TRP A 48 3.43 -17.59 -17.17
C TRP A 48 2.39 -18.68 -16.88
N TRP A 49 1.83 -18.73 -15.66
CA TRP A 49 0.82 -19.68 -15.24
C TRP A 49 -0.43 -19.60 -16.14
N ARG A 50 -0.95 -18.40 -16.40
CA ARG A 50 -2.10 -18.17 -17.31
C ARG A 50 -1.82 -18.67 -18.71
N LYS A 51 -0.65 -18.39 -19.28
CA LYS A 51 -0.24 -18.84 -20.61
C LYS A 51 -0.09 -20.37 -20.67
N TRP A 52 0.44 -20.97 -19.61
CA TRP A 52 0.59 -22.43 -19.53
C TRP A 52 -0.76 -23.14 -19.51
N TRP A 53 -1.71 -22.71 -18.68
CA TRP A 53 -3.05 -23.29 -18.61
C TRP A 53 -3.84 -23.11 -19.89
N LYS A 54 -3.76 -21.98 -20.56
CA LYS A 54 -4.37 -21.77 -21.88
C LYS A 54 -3.91 -22.77 -22.93
N ARG A 55 -2.65 -23.22 -22.86
CA ARG A 55 -2.09 -24.24 -23.77
C ARG A 55 -2.59 -25.64 -23.50
N GLN A 56 -3.04 -25.93 -22.27
CA GLN A 56 -3.49 -27.27 -21.88
C GLN A 56 -4.95 -27.56 -22.27
N ASP A 57 -5.64 -26.61 -22.89
CA ASP A 57 -7.05 -26.72 -23.29
C ASP A 57 -7.96 -27.26 -22.16
N THR A 58 -7.62 -26.91 -20.91
CA THR A 58 -8.34 -27.38 -19.73
C THR A 58 -9.42 -26.40 -19.36
N ALA A 59 -10.62 -26.91 -19.06
CA ALA A 59 -11.80 -26.18 -18.62
C ALA A 59 -11.61 -25.36 -17.30
N TYR A 60 -10.40 -25.28 -16.78
CA TYR A 60 -10.05 -24.60 -15.53
C TYR A 60 -9.74 -23.11 -15.70
N ILE A 61 -9.62 -22.58 -16.92
CA ILE A 61 -9.54 -21.14 -17.12
C ILE A 61 -10.93 -20.63 -17.40
N ASP A 62 -11.53 -20.02 -16.38
CA ASP A 62 -12.70 -19.20 -16.53
C ASP A 62 -12.31 -18.01 -17.42
N ASN A 63 -12.77 -18.00 -18.68
CA ASN A 63 -12.48 -16.93 -19.63
C ASN A 63 -13.05 -15.58 -19.18
N ASP A 64 -13.93 -15.57 -18.18
CA ASP A 64 -14.57 -14.38 -17.64
C ASP A 64 -13.72 -13.72 -16.52
N ILE A 65 -12.60 -14.34 -16.13
CA ILE A 65 -11.68 -13.74 -15.16
C ILE A 65 -10.69 -12.79 -15.88
N LYS A 66 -10.71 -11.53 -15.50
CA LYS A 66 -9.74 -10.51 -15.95
C LYS A 66 -8.68 -10.30 -14.88
N TYR A 67 -7.46 -10.00 -15.32
CA TYR A 67 -6.31 -9.74 -14.45
C TYR A 67 -5.62 -8.46 -14.91
N TYR A 68 -5.35 -7.55 -13.97
CA TYR A 68 -4.65 -6.29 -14.18
C TYR A 68 -3.46 -6.22 -13.21
N TYR A 69 -2.28 -5.82 -13.70
CA TYR A 69 -1.04 -5.79 -12.92
C TYR A 69 -0.34 -4.46 -13.07
N GLU A 70 0.19 -3.91 -11.97
CA GLU A 70 1.00 -2.69 -11.96
C GLU A 70 0.39 -1.54 -12.78
N GLU A 71 -0.95 -1.44 -12.78
CA GLU A 71 -1.61 -0.40 -13.53
C GLU A 71 -1.76 0.88 -12.72
N GLN A 72 -1.55 1.99 -13.42
CA GLN A 72 -1.69 3.31 -12.82
C GLN A 72 -3.17 3.67 -12.70
N ILE A 73 -3.54 4.11 -11.51
CA ILE A 73 -4.87 4.68 -11.24
C ILE A 73 -4.74 6.07 -10.62
N SER A 74 -5.68 6.96 -10.91
CA SER A 74 -5.70 8.33 -10.40
C SER A 74 -7.09 8.76 -9.98
N ASN A 75 -7.15 9.60 -8.95
CA ASN A 75 -8.36 10.31 -8.54
C ASN A 75 -8.05 11.81 -8.55
N LYS A 76 -8.63 12.55 -9.49
CA LYS A 76 -8.35 13.97 -9.71
C LYS A 76 -8.88 14.83 -8.56
N ASP A 77 -10.03 14.51 -8.01
CA ASP A 77 -10.68 15.29 -6.94
C ASP A 77 -9.86 15.30 -5.66
N LEU A 78 -9.21 14.17 -5.37
CA LEU A 78 -8.32 14.03 -4.22
C LEU A 78 -6.85 14.24 -4.57
N ASN A 79 -6.53 14.55 -5.84
CA ASN A 79 -5.17 14.70 -6.35
C ASN A 79 -4.29 13.50 -5.95
N LEU A 80 -4.79 12.30 -6.23
CA LEU A 80 -4.14 11.04 -5.92
C LEU A 80 -3.71 10.33 -7.19
N MET A 81 -2.60 9.63 -7.09
CA MET A 81 -2.10 8.74 -8.12
C MET A 81 -1.33 7.60 -7.45
N GLY A 82 -1.43 6.41 -8.02
CA GLY A 82 -0.65 5.25 -7.60
C GLY A 82 -0.76 4.12 -8.60
N HIS A 83 0.00 3.06 -8.34
CA HIS A 83 -0.06 1.81 -9.09
C HIS A 83 -0.50 0.73 -8.11
N PHE A 84 -1.54 -0.01 -8.45
CA PHE A 84 -1.94 -1.18 -7.67
C PHE A 84 -1.20 -2.41 -8.22
N ASP A 85 -0.86 -3.35 -7.35
CA ASP A 85 -0.02 -4.48 -7.74
C ASP A 85 -0.82 -5.52 -8.55
N LEU A 86 -1.96 -5.99 -8.04
CA LEU A 86 -2.80 -6.99 -8.72
C LEU A 86 -4.29 -6.77 -8.45
N LEU A 87 -5.08 -6.72 -9.51
CA LEU A 87 -6.55 -6.79 -9.47
C LEU A 87 -7.02 -8.00 -10.27
N ILE A 88 -7.83 -8.84 -9.66
CA ILE A 88 -8.53 -9.94 -10.30
C ILE A 88 -10.01 -9.58 -10.35
N VAL A 89 -10.64 -9.68 -11.51
CA VAL A 89 -12.06 -9.36 -11.68
C VAL A 89 -12.80 -10.58 -12.21
N LYS A 90 -13.89 -10.94 -11.53
CA LYS A 90 -14.83 -11.98 -11.93
C LYS A 90 -16.26 -11.50 -11.69
N ASP A 91 -17.12 -11.64 -12.68
CA ASP A 91 -18.54 -11.24 -12.61
C ASP A 91 -18.74 -9.79 -12.11
N GLY A 92 -17.94 -8.86 -12.61
CA GLY A 92 -17.93 -7.46 -12.20
C GLY A 92 -17.30 -7.18 -10.82
N LYS A 93 -17.01 -8.21 -10.02
CA LYS A 93 -16.44 -8.10 -8.68
C LYS A 93 -14.92 -8.09 -8.71
N GLY A 94 -14.32 -7.10 -8.04
CA GLY A 94 -12.88 -6.94 -7.93
C GLY A 94 -12.30 -7.50 -6.64
N TYR A 95 -11.19 -8.23 -6.79
CA TYR A 95 -10.37 -8.79 -5.71
C TYR A 95 -8.99 -8.15 -5.81
N LEU A 96 -8.68 -7.26 -4.87
CA LEU A 96 -7.48 -6.42 -4.90
C LEU A 96 -6.40 -6.97 -3.99
N TYR A 97 -5.19 -7.09 -4.51
CA TYR A 97 -4.02 -7.58 -3.78
C TYR A 97 -2.86 -6.61 -3.89
N ASP A 98 -2.08 -6.53 -2.80
CA ASP A 98 -0.86 -5.72 -2.73
C ASP A 98 0.28 -6.56 -2.16
N TYR A 99 1.45 -6.53 -2.80
CA TYR A 99 2.59 -7.36 -2.46
C TYR A 99 3.48 -6.67 -1.42
N LYS A 100 3.77 -7.37 -0.35
CA LYS A 100 4.62 -6.86 0.74
C LYS A 100 5.76 -7.82 1.03
N THR A 101 6.98 -7.33 0.91
CA THR A 101 8.13 -8.09 1.36
C THR A 101 8.43 -7.80 2.83
N ALA A 102 8.69 -8.84 3.60
CA ALA A 102 9.00 -8.74 5.03
C ALA A 102 10.17 -9.65 5.41
N HIS A 103 11.02 -9.21 6.32
CA HIS A 103 11.99 -10.10 6.97
C HIS A 103 11.31 -10.90 8.10
N SER A 104 11.95 -11.98 8.55
CA SER A 104 11.39 -12.94 9.50
C SER A 104 10.85 -12.32 10.80
N TYR A 105 11.48 -11.27 11.31
CA TYR A 105 11.00 -10.58 12.51
C TYR A 105 9.63 -9.91 12.29
N LYS A 106 9.47 -9.15 11.19
CA LYS A 106 8.18 -8.54 10.82
C LYS A 106 7.14 -9.62 10.55
N PHE A 107 7.52 -10.69 9.83
CA PHE A 107 6.65 -11.79 9.49
C PHE A 107 6.13 -12.53 10.73
N LYS A 108 6.99 -12.77 11.75
CA LYS A 108 6.59 -13.32 13.06
C LYS A 108 5.62 -12.42 13.82
N LYS A 109 5.80 -11.10 13.75
CA LYS A 109 4.85 -10.13 14.35
C LYS A 109 3.47 -10.18 13.71
N LEU A 110 3.38 -10.46 12.42
CA LEU A 110 2.11 -10.54 11.70
C LEU A 110 1.44 -11.91 11.83
N PHE A 111 2.22 -12.99 11.74
CA PHE A 111 1.71 -14.35 11.54
C PHE A 111 2.22 -15.38 12.55
N GLY A 112 2.97 -14.98 13.55
CA GLY A 112 3.51 -15.86 14.60
C GLY A 112 2.45 -16.30 15.60
N ARG A 113 2.85 -17.13 16.55
CA ARG A 113 1.97 -17.62 17.64
C ARG A 113 1.35 -16.48 18.47
N ASN A 114 2.11 -15.38 18.66
CA ASN A 114 1.66 -14.19 19.37
C ASN A 114 1.80 -12.98 18.43
N PRO A 115 0.84 -12.74 17.53
CA PRO A 115 0.89 -11.61 16.61
C PRO A 115 0.77 -10.30 17.37
N GLU A 116 1.26 -9.22 16.78
CA GLU A 116 1.16 -7.87 17.32
C GLU A 116 -0.31 -7.47 17.48
N LYS A 117 -0.70 -7.06 18.71
CA LYS A 117 -2.10 -6.74 19.02
C LYS A 117 -2.61 -5.46 18.33
N SER A 118 -1.72 -4.52 18.07
CA SER A 118 -2.05 -3.23 17.46
C SER A 118 -1.02 -2.87 16.40
N PRO A 119 -0.99 -3.59 15.27
CA PRO A 119 -0.13 -3.24 14.15
C PRO A 119 -0.54 -1.90 13.55
N SER A 120 0.39 -1.24 12.86
CA SER A 120 0.03 -0.06 12.08
C SER A 120 -0.85 -0.48 10.89
N ASN A 121 -1.88 0.30 10.59
CA ASN A 121 -2.85 0.02 9.53
C ASN A 121 -2.51 0.71 8.20
N ASN A 122 -1.27 1.18 8.02
CA ASN A 122 -0.89 1.92 6.81
C ASN A 122 -1.02 1.09 5.53
N TYR A 123 -0.87 -0.23 5.59
CA TYR A 123 -1.07 -1.10 4.44
C TYR A 123 -2.55 -1.34 4.12
N GLU A 124 -3.38 -1.43 5.15
CA GLU A 124 -4.84 -1.46 5.00
C GLU A 124 -5.36 -0.13 4.42
N TYR A 125 -4.81 1.01 4.86
CA TYR A 125 -5.10 2.32 4.24
C TYR A 125 -4.64 2.41 2.79
N GLN A 126 -3.50 1.83 2.44
CA GLN A 126 -3.02 1.78 1.06
C GLN A 126 -3.97 0.96 0.17
N LEU A 127 -4.33 -0.26 0.58
CA LEU A 127 -5.33 -1.08 -0.13
C LEU A 127 -6.67 -0.37 -0.22
N GLY A 128 -7.16 0.20 0.88
CA GLY A 128 -8.39 0.99 0.88
C GLY A 128 -8.34 2.17 -0.07
N THR A 129 -7.16 2.80 -0.23
CA THR A 129 -6.97 3.88 -1.21
C THR A 129 -7.15 3.39 -2.64
N TYR A 130 -6.50 2.29 -3.00
CA TYR A 130 -6.71 1.69 -4.34
C TYR A 130 -8.14 1.18 -4.50
N GLY A 131 -8.72 0.56 -3.46
CA GLY A 131 -10.07 0.03 -3.49
C GLY A 131 -11.12 1.09 -3.81
N PHE A 132 -11.15 2.22 -3.11
CA PHE A 132 -12.14 3.27 -3.41
C PHE A 132 -11.85 3.97 -4.75
N MET A 133 -10.57 4.10 -5.14
CA MET A 133 -10.23 4.67 -6.44
C MET A 133 -10.69 3.78 -7.60
N LEU A 134 -10.62 2.45 -7.44
CA LEU A 134 -11.10 1.48 -8.43
C LEU A 134 -12.63 1.46 -8.49
N ASP A 135 -13.33 1.55 -7.36
CA ASP A 135 -14.80 1.67 -7.32
C ASP A 135 -15.31 2.95 -8.03
N GLU A 136 -14.49 4.01 -8.05
CA GLU A 136 -14.84 5.30 -8.68
C GLU A 136 -14.28 5.44 -10.10
N CYS A 137 -13.61 4.43 -10.62
CA CYS A 137 -12.97 4.43 -11.92
C CYS A 137 -13.67 3.45 -12.88
N ASP A 138 -14.22 3.97 -13.95
CA ASP A 138 -14.82 3.12 -14.98
C ASP A 138 -13.79 2.21 -15.66
N GLY A 139 -14.22 1.01 -16.03
CA GLY A 139 -13.49 0.12 -16.91
C GLY A 139 -12.75 -1.04 -16.28
N TYR A 140 -12.67 -1.13 -14.94
CA TYR A 140 -12.07 -2.27 -14.24
C TYR A 140 -13.10 -3.26 -13.71
N CYS A 141 -13.88 -2.87 -12.73
CA CYS A 141 -14.89 -3.68 -12.05
C CYS A 141 -16.05 -2.81 -11.58
N ASP A 142 -17.15 -3.45 -11.19
CA ASP A 142 -18.30 -2.74 -10.62
C ASP A 142 -18.04 -2.34 -9.18
N GLU A 143 -17.36 -3.20 -8.42
CA GLU A 143 -17.04 -3.00 -7.00
C GLU A 143 -15.85 -3.86 -6.57
N ILE A 144 -14.99 -3.30 -5.71
CA ILE A 144 -13.99 -4.08 -4.95
C ILE A 144 -14.68 -4.73 -3.75
N VAL A 145 -14.75 -6.05 -3.76
CA VAL A 145 -15.40 -6.86 -2.71
C VAL A 145 -14.40 -7.55 -1.78
N TYR A 146 -13.12 -7.60 -2.15
CA TYR A 146 -12.08 -8.23 -1.36
C TYR A 146 -10.75 -7.49 -1.50
N MET A 147 -10.04 -7.33 -0.39
CA MET A 147 -8.72 -6.71 -0.34
C MET A 147 -7.77 -7.54 0.54
N SER A 148 -6.55 -7.78 0.08
CA SER A 148 -5.56 -8.52 0.86
C SER A 148 -4.12 -8.11 0.56
N ASN A 149 -3.29 -8.02 1.60
CA ASN A 149 -1.85 -7.93 1.47
C ASN A 149 -1.23 -9.33 1.37
N ILE A 150 -0.45 -9.60 0.33
CA ILE A 150 0.32 -10.82 0.16
C ILE A 150 1.74 -10.58 0.68
N TYR A 151 2.09 -11.20 1.79
CA TYR A 151 3.40 -11.06 2.43
C TYR A 151 4.34 -12.19 2.02
N ILE A 152 5.53 -11.79 1.58
CA ILE A 152 6.62 -12.70 1.24
C ILE A 152 7.72 -12.52 2.28
N ASN A 153 8.05 -13.59 2.98
CA ASN A 153 9.19 -13.60 3.88
C ASN A 153 10.50 -13.72 3.07
N LYS A 154 11.30 -12.65 3.07
CA LYS A 154 12.56 -12.58 2.30
C LYS A 154 13.63 -13.56 2.75
N ASP A 155 13.54 -14.08 3.98
CA ASP A 155 14.58 -14.93 4.57
C ASP A 155 14.35 -16.42 4.27
N ASN A 156 13.10 -16.83 4.00
CA ASN A 156 12.73 -18.25 3.79
C ASN A 156 11.64 -18.47 2.74
N SER A 157 11.27 -17.44 1.99
CA SER A 157 10.30 -17.48 0.88
C SER A 157 8.88 -17.94 1.26
N ILE A 158 8.53 -17.99 2.54
CA ILE A 158 7.16 -18.31 2.96
C ILE A 158 6.23 -17.17 2.56
N ILE A 159 5.10 -17.54 1.94
CA ILE A 159 4.06 -16.60 1.52
C ILE A 159 2.84 -16.78 2.42
N LYS A 160 2.29 -15.66 2.89
CA LYS A 160 1.01 -15.61 3.61
C LYS A 160 0.23 -14.36 3.21
N SER A 161 -1.08 -14.46 3.21
CA SER A 161 -1.97 -13.33 3.01
C SER A 161 -2.55 -12.82 4.33
N LYS A 162 -2.84 -11.52 4.36
CA LYS A 162 -3.61 -10.88 5.43
C LYS A 162 -4.68 -10.03 4.80
N GLU A 163 -5.92 -10.41 5.02
CA GLU A 163 -7.08 -9.64 4.56
C GLU A 163 -7.10 -8.25 5.19
N ALA A 164 -7.46 -7.27 4.40
CA ALA A 164 -7.77 -5.92 4.85
C ALA A 164 -9.29 -5.73 4.86
N PRO A 165 -9.88 -5.30 5.99
CA PRO A 165 -11.32 -5.06 6.06
C PRO A 165 -11.79 -4.07 5.00
N ILE A 166 -12.94 -4.35 4.38
CA ILE A 166 -13.45 -3.57 3.24
C ILE A 166 -13.80 -2.13 3.61
N GLU A 167 -14.12 -1.86 4.86
CA GLU A 167 -14.37 -0.53 5.41
C GLU A 167 -13.17 0.41 5.28
N PHE A 168 -11.96 -0.12 5.09
CA PHE A 168 -10.79 0.71 4.83
C PHE A 168 -10.89 1.51 3.51
N LYS A 169 -11.78 1.17 2.59
CA LYS A 169 -12.09 2.02 1.43
C LYS A 169 -12.60 3.39 1.91
N GLN A 170 -13.58 3.38 2.80
CA GLN A 170 -14.15 4.60 3.36
C GLN A 170 -13.14 5.34 4.27
N HIS A 171 -12.45 4.63 5.15
CA HIS A 171 -11.42 5.21 6.02
C HIS A 171 -10.31 5.89 5.23
N ALA A 172 -9.84 5.27 4.14
CA ALA A 172 -8.81 5.83 3.27
C ALA A 172 -9.32 7.08 2.52
N LYS A 173 -10.56 7.06 2.04
CA LYS A 173 -11.17 8.23 1.39
C LYS A 173 -11.26 9.42 2.34
N GLU A 174 -11.69 9.21 3.58
CA GLU A 174 -11.73 10.25 4.63
C GLU A 174 -10.34 10.75 4.99
N TYR A 175 -9.37 9.85 5.12
CA TYR A 175 -7.98 10.22 5.34
C TYR A 175 -7.47 11.18 4.26
N TRP A 176 -7.68 10.86 2.98
CA TRP A 176 -7.21 11.71 1.88
C TRP A 176 -7.95 13.04 1.76
N LYS A 177 -9.25 13.09 2.09
CA LYS A 177 -9.98 14.36 2.23
C LYS A 177 -9.31 15.26 3.28
N ASN A 178 -8.93 14.70 4.44
CA ASN A 178 -8.23 15.45 5.46
C ASN A 178 -6.81 15.88 5.03
N VAL A 179 -6.06 15.02 4.33
CA VAL A 179 -4.77 15.41 3.73
C VAL A 179 -4.94 16.64 2.82
N ASN A 180 -5.97 16.64 1.97
CA ASN A 180 -6.24 17.76 1.06
C ASN A 180 -6.67 19.02 1.79
N ASN A 181 -7.50 18.93 2.83
CA ASN A 181 -7.92 20.07 3.64
C ASN A 181 -6.72 20.81 4.27
N TYR A 182 -5.64 20.09 4.61
CA TYR A 182 -4.43 20.69 5.16
C TYR A 182 -3.43 21.15 4.10
N ARG A 183 -3.64 20.87 2.83
CA ARG A 183 -2.67 21.16 1.76
C ARG A 183 -2.31 22.65 1.68
N GLU A 184 -3.31 23.52 1.78
CA GLU A 184 -3.15 24.97 1.66
C GLU A 184 -3.21 25.73 3.00
N THR A 185 -3.35 25.01 4.11
CA THR A 185 -3.45 25.60 5.44
C THR A 185 -2.11 25.58 6.20
N GLU A 186 -2.13 26.01 7.45
CA GLU A 186 -1.02 25.85 8.38
C GLU A 186 -0.71 24.38 8.63
N ILE A 187 0.52 24.10 9.08
CA ILE A 187 0.95 22.76 9.40
C ILE A 187 0.01 22.12 10.46
N PRO A 188 -0.55 20.92 10.20
CA PRO A 188 -1.44 20.27 11.17
C PRO A 188 -0.71 19.96 12.47
N LYS A 189 -1.42 20.02 13.59
CA LYS A 189 -0.87 19.63 14.89
C LYS A 189 -0.38 18.18 14.85
N PHE A 190 0.64 17.87 15.63
CA PHE A 190 1.17 16.51 15.71
C PHE A 190 0.10 15.54 16.21
N GLY A 191 -0.08 14.42 15.51
CA GLY A 191 -1.10 13.42 15.85
C GLY A 191 -2.55 13.79 15.48
N THR A 192 -2.77 14.84 14.69
CA THR A 192 -4.13 15.36 14.39
C THR A 192 -5.04 14.35 13.71
N TRP A 193 -4.55 13.52 12.77
CA TRP A 193 -5.40 12.58 12.04
C TRP A 193 -4.90 11.14 12.11
N ALA A 194 -3.77 10.81 11.61
CA ALA A 194 -3.22 9.47 11.71
C ALA A 194 -2.38 9.33 12.98
N PRO A 195 -2.39 8.19 13.67
CA PRO A 195 -1.48 7.95 14.77
C PRO A 195 -0.05 8.04 14.24
N THR A 196 0.71 8.99 14.75
CA THR A 196 2.11 9.15 14.37
C THR A 196 2.95 8.19 15.18
N TYR A 197 3.41 7.18 14.52
CA TYR A 197 4.25 6.16 15.16
C TYR A 197 5.70 6.62 15.27
N LYS A 198 6.33 6.35 16.42
CA LYS A 198 7.76 6.62 16.63
C LYS A 198 8.66 6.01 15.55
N TRP A 199 8.33 4.81 15.08
CA TRP A 199 9.06 4.14 14.01
C TRP A 199 8.93 4.88 12.67
N GLU A 200 7.77 5.47 12.39
CA GLU A 200 7.54 6.26 11.18
C GLU A 200 8.45 7.48 11.16
N CYS A 201 8.46 8.27 12.24
CA CYS A 201 9.30 9.46 12.33
C CYS A 201 10.79 9.13 12.19
N ARG A 202 11.28 8.09 12.89
CA ARG A 202 12.72 7.78 12.97
C ARG A 202 13.25 6.99 11.79
N GLY A 203 12.43 6.17 11.17
CA GLY A 203 12.87 5.23 10.13
C GLY A 203 12.42 5.56 8.72
N TYR A 204 11.30 6.29 8.57
CA TYR A 204 10.63 6.43 7.28
C TYR A 204 10.19 7.85 6.94
N CYS A 205 10.44 8.85 7.80
CA CYS A 205 10.10 10.24 7.53
C CYS A 205 11.30 10.99 6.96
N ASP A 206 11.18 11.44 5.72
CA ASP A 206 12.22 12.23 5.04
C ASP A 206 12.29 13.68 5.57
N PHE A 207 11.34 14.11 6.41
CA PHE A 207 11.18 15.49 6.91
C PHE A 207 11.43 15.63 8.41
N LEU A 208 12.03 14.61 9.05
CA LEU A 208 12.22 14.65 10.52
C LEU A 208 13.05 15.86 10.97
N ASP A 209 14.03 16.28 10.18
CA ASP A 209 14.92 17.40 10.51
C ASP A 209 14.18 18.74 10.49
N SER A 210 13.19 18.90 9.62
CA SER A 210 12.34 20.09 9.49
C SER A 210 11.12 20.06 10.42
N CYS A 211 10.79 18.90 11.01
CA CYS A 211 9.60 18.70 11.82
C CYS A 211 9.90 18.91 13.31
N ASP A 212 8.97 19.50 14.04
CA ASP A 212 8.99 19.65 15.52
C ASP A 212 8.48 18.40 16.27
N SER A 213 8.58 17.23 15.65
CA SER A 213 8.11 15.95 16.19
C SER A 213 8.70 15.67 17.60
N PRO A 214 7.86 15.29 18.57
CA PRO A 214 8.33 14.86 19.89
C PRO A 214 9.15 13.54 19.81
N HIS A 215 9.11 12.86 18.67
CA HIS A 215 9.90 11.63 18.42
C HIS A 215 11.29 11.90 17.83
N LYS A 216 11.68 13.18 17.66
CA LYS A 216 12.99 13.58 17.10
C LYS A 216 14.15 13.17 18.01
N THR A 217 14.00 13.33 19.30
CA THR A 217 15.04 13.00 20.29
C THR A 217 15.15 11.49 20.47
N LYS A 218 16.37 10.96 20.36
CA LYS A 218 16.71 9.63 20.89
C LYS A 218 16.76 9.75 22.41
N ILE A 219 15.85 9.10 23.12
CA ILE A 219 16.04 8.79 24.53
C ILE A 219 16.94 7.58 24.60
#